data_3ae2cdf14dbf9265bd8be30fe7bee3ee
#
_entry.id   3ae2cdf14dbf9265bd8be30fe7bee3ee
#
_cell.length_a   1.000
_cell.length_b   1.000
_cell.length_c   1.000
_cell.angle_alpha   90.00
_cell.angle_beta   90.00
_cell.angle_gamma   90.00
#
_symmetry.space_group_name_H-M   'P 1'
#
loop_
_entity.id
_entity.type
_entity.pdbx_description
1 polymer ?
#
loop_
_entity_poly.entity_id
_entity_poly.type
_entity_poly.pdbx_seq_one_letter_code
_entity_poly.pdbx_strand_id
1 'polypeptide(L)'
;MNKKIWALMLVLPLCVFCGGKDNPEPDPDPDPEVKAEIVISGEKEFDVAYEGGSGTLTFTSNVDWTATPDDAWLTVTPASGKASKSPVAVKFTCGENPKLKNRSTYIVLSGTGVEKNVSVTQAGNPMAGAAAEVKDGDKVLANSPLVEKFLTEVTYADKTYKEDTKVFDYYGGFDGKNLTWDNWETDWPDGDKPESYSIRWKKEDMESGKMSLQLSDELGWSGTLEIADGARYVNITNLVPNDKYTFKVTTASGKVLTQGQFTTTGSIHQCFFSGDIKTKSGVTLKGEGARNCRDLGGWKTLDGKTVKYRMVYRGGRLNEKWTPYPLNEQGQKEVLFEGIGAQLDLRGNSDVIHEPAVAGLDHCSPVIEQGGKTMLVNDAAKTKECFEFVVNSLRKGKPVHFHCSLGRDRTGTLSILLMGLLGVREGDIAKEYELTYFAPVGYSVSSSDKKSNPTPIFKNTRKEWVYSDVVPYFWELAGDGTFAEGVEKYLLTVAKVSQQDIDDFRNLMLE
;
A
#
# COMPACT_ATOMS: atom_id res chain seq x y z
N MET A 1 35.47 -22.49 22.96
CA MET A 1 36.36 -23.21 23.94
C MET A 1 35.51 -23.55 25.17
N ASN A 2 35.68 -24.76 25.62
CA ASN A 2 35.25 -25.48 26.82
C ASN A 2 34.05 -26.42 26.65
N LYS A 3 34.42 -27.62 26.24
CA LYS A 3 33.67 -28.86 26.49
C LYS A 3 33.82 -29.25 27.97
N LYS A 4 32.76 -29.65 28.61
CA LYS A 4 32.80 -30.43 29.86
C LYS A 4 32.17 -31.79 29.61
N ILE A 5 33.03 -32.79 29.64
CA ILE A 5 32.74 -34.24 29.67
C ILE A 5 32.44 -34.59 31.12
N TRP A 6 31.37 -35.32 31.39
CA TRP A 6 31.17 -36.02 32.66
C TRP A 6 31.23 -37.53 32.41
N ALA A 7 32.18 -38.14 33.10
CA ALA A 7 32.40 -39.58 33.13
C ALA A 7 31.47 -40.24 34.10
N LEU A 8 30.87 -41.35 33.70
CA LEU A 8 30.05 -42.22 34.56
C LEU A 8 30.95 -43.31 35.16
N MET A 9 31.07 -43.30 36.48
CA MET A 9 31.79 -44.33 37.25
C MET A 9 30.84 -45.51 37.57
N LEU A 10 31.20 -46.67 37.08
CA LEU A 10 30.57 -47.96 37.44
C LEU A 10 31.13 -48.46 38.78
N VAL A 11 30.27 -48.72 39.75
CA VAL A 11 30.65 -49.41 40.95
C VAL A 11 29.86 -50.75 41.03
N LEU A 12 30.57 -51.84 40.91
CA LEU A 12 30.10 -53.18 41.19
C LEU A 12 30.26 -53.50 42.70
N PRO A 13 29.31 -54.12 43.37
CA PRO A 13 29.61 -54.90 44.55
C PRO A 13 29.56 -56.39 44.26
N LEU A 14 30.66 -57.07 44.63
CA LEU A 14 30.74 -58.47 44.80
C LEU A 14 29.95 -58.89 46.05
N CYS A 15 29.12 -59.89 45.99
CA CYS A 15 28.69 -60.66 47.14
C CYS A 15 28.74 -62.15 46.85
N VAL A 16 29.30 -62.80 47.80
CA VAL A 16 29.71 -64.18 47.86
C VAL A 16 28.53 -65.11 48.19
N PHE A 17 28.57 -66.30 47.62
CA PHE A 17 27.79 -67.51 47.81
C PHE A 17 27.48 -67.94 49.27
N CYS A 18 26.23 -68.39 49.48
CA CYS A 18 26.01 -69.61 50.27
C CYS A 18 24.70 -70.27 49.86
N GLY A 19 24.73 -71.60 49.72
CA GLY A 19 23.74 -72.42 49.08
C GLY A 19 22.49 -72.76 49.89
N GLY A 20 21.48 -73.20 49.18
CA GLY A 20 20.26 -73.84 49.68
C GLY A 20 19.48 -74.34 48.45
N LYS A 21 19.34 -75.65 48.34
CA LYS A 21 18.51 -76.30 47.32
C LYS A 21 17.05 -76.17 47.71
N ASP A 22 16.27 -75.45 46.90
CA ASP A 22 14.85 -75.70 46.64
C ASP A 22 14.55 -75.25 45.24
N ASN A 23 13.99 -76.16 44.46
CA ASN A 23 13.66 -75.95 43.05
C ASN A 23 12.34 -75.16 42.96
N PRO A 24 12.29 -73.88 42.58
CA PRO A 24 11.01 -73.22 42.32
C PRO A 24 10.53 -73.63 40.92
N GLU A 25 9.23 -73.85 40.82
CA GLU A 25 8.54 -73.96 39.52
C GLU A 25 8.92 -72.80 38.61
N PRO A 26 9.01 -72.98 37.31
CA PRO A 26 9.30 -71.89 36.38
C PRO A 26 8.17 -70.87 36.47
N ASP A 27 8.55 -69.63 36.80
CA ASP A 27 7.67 -68.47 36.72
C ASP A 27 6.96 -68.49 35.34
N PRO A 28 5.64 -68.25 35.29
CA PRO A 28 4.95 -68.15 34.00
C PRO A 28 5.62 -67.08 33.17
N ASP A 29 5.96 -67.47 31.94
CA ASP A 29 6.53 -66.56 30.90
C ASP A 29 5.77 -65.21 30.93
N PRO A 30 6.44 -64.09 31.05
CA PRO A 30 5.73 -62.83 31.07
C PRO A 30 4.90 -62.71 29.81
N ASP A 31 3.63 -62.48 29.99
CA ASP A 31 2.65 -62.29 28.92
C ASP A 31 3.27 -61.30 27.89
N PRO A 32 3.29 -61.59 26.60
CA PRO A 32 3.99 -60.77 25.59
C PRO A 32 3.44 -59.32 25.70
N GLU A 33 4.32 -58.41 26.07
CA GLU A 33 4.00 -56.99 26.24
C GLU A 33 3.33 -56.49 24.96
N VAL A 34 2.01 -56.22 25.01
CA VAL A 34 1.26 -55.79 23.86
C VAL A 34 1.76 -54.39 23.46
N LYS A 35 2.55 -54.34 22.41
CA LYS A 35 3.13 -53.12 21.91
C LYS A 35 2.00 -52.12 21.55
N ALA A 36 2.13 -50.87 22.06
CA ALA A 36 1.21 -49.81 21.71
C ALA A 36 1.19 -49.55 20.20
N GLU A 37 0.02 -49.49 19.61
CA GLU A 37 -0.12 -49.38 18.16
C GLU A 37 -1.33 -48.51 17.79
N ILE A 38 -1.09 -47.62 16.81
CA ILE A 38 -2.13 -46.88 16.08
C ILE A 38 -1.98 -47.22 14.60
N VAL A 39 -3.02 -47.81 14.00
CA VAL A 39 -3.01 -48.24 12.59
C VAL A 39 -4.02 -47.37 11.83
N ILE A 40 -3.51 -46.52 10.94
CA ILE A 40 -4.32 -45.70 10.04
C ILE A 40 -4.83 -46.62 8.92
N SER A 41 -6.17 -46.71 8.80
CA SER A 41 -6.86 -47.58 7.84
C SER A 41 -7.41 -46.83 6.60
N GLY A 42 -7.22 -45.51 6.52
CA GLY A 42 -7.63 -44.64 5.43
C GLY A 42 -6.47 -43.88 4.81
N GLU A 43 -6.81 -42.74 4.24
CA GLU A 43 -5.84 -41.80 3.68
C GLU A 43 -4.91 -41.24 4.77
N LYS A 44 -3.65 -41.05 4.41
CA LYS A 44 -2.60 -40.45 5.27
C LYS A 44 -2.22 -39.05 4.85
N GLU A 45 -2.71 -38.62 3.70
CA GLU A 45 -2.49 -37.32 3.10
C GLU A 45 -3.81 -36.83 2.55
N PHE A 46 -4.16 -35.60 2.89
CA PHE A 46 -5.40 -34.95 2.46
C PHE A 46 -5.10 -33.65 1.74
N ASP A 47 -5.65 -33.49 0.57
CA ASP A 47 -5.66 -32.23 -0.16
C ASP A 47 -7.02 -31.54 0.00
N VAL A 48 -7.00 -30.29 0.44
CA VAL A 48 -8.18 -29.47 0.66
C VAL A 48 -8.15 -28.24 -0.25
N ALA A 49 -9.28 -27.86 -0.83
CA ALA A 49 -9.40 -26.66 -1.64
C ALA A 49 -9.15 -25.39 -0.79
N TYR A 50 -8.81 -24.29 -1.46
CA TYR A 50 -8.51 -23.04 -0.76
C TYR A 50 -9.73 -22.46 0.00
N GLU A 51 -10.93 -22.71 -0.46
CA GLU A 51 -12.18 -22.28 0.19
C GLU A 51 -12.38 -22.90 1.57
N GLY A 52 -11.61 -23.92 1.89
CA GLY A 52 -11.77 -24.72 3.08
C GLY A 52 -12.46 -26.04 2.79
N GLY A 53 -12.70 -26.79 3.85
CA GLY A 53 -13.33 -28.09 3.72
C GLY A 53 -13.18 -28.97 4.95
N SER A 54 -13.48 -30.23 4.78
CA SER A 54 -13.34 -31.23 5.82
C SER A 54 -12.96 -32.58 5.25
N GLY A 55 -12.25 -33.38 6.05
CA GLY A 55 -11.97 -34.78 5.75
C GLY A 55 -12.18 -35.63 6.98
N THR A 56 -12.08 -36.94 6.81
CA THR A 56 -12.23 -37.91 7.91
C THR A 56 -11.05 -38.84 7.92
N LEU A 57 -10.32 -38.83 9.01
CA LEU A 57 -9.25 -39.75 9.31
C LEU A 57 -9.81 -40.98 10.01
N THR A 58 -9.46 -42.18 9.55
CA THR A 58 -9.94 -43.43 10.13
C THR A 58 -8.76 -44.27 10.57
N PHE A 59 -8.80 -44.80 11.80
CA PHE A 59 -7.74 -45.62 12.38
C PHE A 59 -8.27 -46.54 13.48
N THR A 60 -7.47 -47.54 13.88
CA THR A 60 -7.66 -48.34 15.09
C THR A 60 -6.56 -48.03 16.06
N SER A 61 -6.80 -48.18 17.36
CA SER A 61 -5.79 -48.01 18.41
C SER A 61 -6.00 -48.95 19.56
N ASN A 62 -4.93 -49.67 19.99
CA ASN A 62 -4.97 -50.51 21.16
C ASN A 62 -4.65 -49.76 22.45
N VAL A 63 -4.45 -48.44 22.39
CA VAL A 63 -4.23 -47.53 23.53
C VAL A 63 -5.20 -46.32 23.44
N ASP A 64 -5.42 -45.67 24.56
CA ASP A 64 -6.13 -44.37 24.58
C ASP A 64 -5.35 -43.38 23.71
N TRP A 65 -6.06 -42.57 22.97
CA TRP A 65 -5.46 -41.72 21.95
C TRP A 65 -5.92 -40.27 22.02
N THR A 66 -5.09 -39.39 21.47
CA THR A 66 -5.41 -37.99 21.18
C THR A 66 -5.14 -37.70 19.70
N ALA A 67 -5.88 -36.77 19.12
CA ALA A 67 -5.65 -36.19 17.81
C ALA A 67 -5.47 -34.68 17.97
N THR A 68 -4.31 -34.17 17.59
CA THR A 68 -3.96 -32.75 17.75
C THR A 68 -3.43 -32.20 16.45
N PRO A 69 -3.99 -31.11 15.89
CA PRO A 69 -3.39 -30.45 14.77
C PRO A 69 -2.20 -29.56 15.22
N ASP A 70 -1.12 -29.55 14.46
CA ASP A 70 0.06 -28.71 14.75
C ASP A 70 -0.24 -27.21 14.57
N ASP A 71 -1.18 -26.88 13.69
CA ASP A 71 -1.52 -25.49 13.38
C ASP A 71 -2.99 -25.16 13.70
N ALA A 72 -3.24 -23.97 14.21
CA ALA A 72 -4.54 -23.50 14.64
C ALA A 72 -5.57 -23.31 13.52
N TRP A 73 -5.16 -23.33 12.24
CA TRP A 73 -6.09 -23.22 11.10
C TRP A 73 -6.84 -24.52 10.79
N LEU A 74 -6.45 -25.63 11.42
CA LEU A 74 -7.11 -26.93 11.33
C LEU A 74 -7.75 -27.27 12.68
N THR A 75 -8.94 -27.81 12.65
CA THR A 75 -9.64 -28.32 13.86
C THR A 75 -9.99 -29.79 13.67
N VAL A 76 -10.01 -30.56 14.75
CA VAL A 76 -10.32 -32.00 14.75
C VAL A 76 -11.42 -32.32 15.76
N THR A 77 -12.27 -33.30 15.44
CA THR A 77 -13.35 -33.77 16.33
C THR A 77 -13.66 -35.26 16.06
N PRO A 78 -13.66 -36.12 17.09
CA PRO A 78 -13.22 -35.86 18.46
C PRO A 78 -11.68 -35.70 18.55
N ALA A 79 -11.21 -34.94 19.55
CA ALA A 79 -9.77 -34.71 19.78
C ALA A 79 -9.11 -35.80 20.66
N SER A 80 -9.89 -36.74 21.20
CA SER A 80 -9.38 -37.88 21.99
C SER A 80 -10.42 -39.01 22.07
N GLY A 81 -9.95 -40.19 22.41
CA GLY A 81 -10.83 -41.34 22.63
C GLY A 81 -10.14 -42.49 23.34
N LYS A 82 -10.91 -43.55 23.60
CA LYS A 82 -10.44 -44.79 24.21
C LYS A 82 -9.89 -45.77 23.20
N ALA A 83 -9.07 -46.69 23.63
CA ALA A 83 -8.60 -47.84 22.83
C ALA A 83 -9.78 -48.54 22.14
N SER A 84 -9.64 -48.85 20.87
CA SER A 84 -10.70 -49.49 20.07
C SER A 84 -10.08 -50.35 18.97
N LYS A 85 -10.52 -51.62 18.91
CA LYS A 85 -10.24 -52.52 17.80
C LYS A 85 -11.12 -52.26 16.57
N SER A 86 -12.25 -51.56 16.77
CA SER A 86 -13.07 -51.10 15.67
C SER A 86 -12.54 -49.76 15.13
N PRO A 87 -12.73 -49.50 13.83
CA PRO A 87 -12.30 -48.20 13.27
C PRO A 87 -12.90 -46.99 13.97
N VAL A 88 -12.05 -46.04 14.33
CA VAL A 88 -12.42 -44.74 14.90
C VAL A 88 -12.31 -43.70 13.78
N ALA A 89 -13.30 -42.83 13.69
CA ALA A 89 -13.35 -41.73 12.77
C ALA A 89 -13.11 -40.40 13.48
N VAL A 90 -12.14 -39.66 13.02
CA VAL A 90 -11.85 -38.26 13.46
C VAL A 90 -12.03 -37.36 12.26
N LYS A 91 -13.00 -36.45 12.36
CA LYS A 91 -13.24 -35.43 11.34
C LYS A 91 -12.33 -34.24 11.58
N PHE A 92 -11.67 -33.76 10.53
CA PHE A 92 -11.02 -32.45 10.56
C PHE A 92 -11.78 -31.44 9.72
N THR A 93 -11.64 -30.14 10.04
CA THR A 93 -12.21 -29.03 9.27
C THR A 93 -11.21 -27.87 9.23
N CYS A 94 -11.22 -27.13 8.13
CA CYS A 94 -10.51 -25.87 7.98
C CYS A 94 -11.36 -24.85 7.23
N GLY A 95 -11.17 -23.58 7.57
CA GLY A 95 -11.72 -22.46 6.84
C GLY A 95 -10.88 -22.10 5.61
N GLU A 96 -11.22 -21.00 4.95
CA GLU A 96 -10.51 -20.49 3.78
C GLU A 96 -9.01 -20.25 4.09
N ASN A 97 -8.17 -20.57 3.11
CA ASN A 97 -6.76 -20.16 3.13
C ASN A 97 -6.66 -18.70 2.61
N PRO A 98 -6.35 -17.72 3.44
CA PRO A 98 -6.30 -16.33 3.01
C PRO A 98 -5.03 -15.99 2.21
N LYS A 99 -4.11 -16.96 2.00
CA LYS A 99 -2.81 -16.73 1.34
C LYS A 99 -2.75 -17.35 -0.04
N LEU A 100 -1.99 -16.71 -0.94
CA LEU A 100 -1.75 -17.20 -2.30
C LEU A 100 -1.02 -18.56 -2.33
N LYS A 101 -0.19 -18.86 -1.32
CA LYS A 101 0.58 -20.12 -1.24
C LYS A 101 -0.18 -21.21 -0.52
N ASN A 102 0.03 -22.46 -0.96
CA ASN A 102 -0.40 -23.63 -0.22
C ASN A 102 0.12 -23.57 1.23
N ARG A 103 -0.66 -24.11 2.15
CA ARG A 103 -0.25 -24.37 3.53
C ARG A 103 -0.44 -25.83 3.87
N SER A 104 0.45 -26.38 4.68
CA SER A 104 0.40 -27.78 5.11
C SER A 104 0.61 -27.88 6.61
N THR A 105 -0.03 -28.84 7.23
CA THR A 105 0.11 -29.16 8.65
C THR A 105 -0.06 -30.65 8.86
N TYR A 106 0.18 -31.12 10.10
CA TYR A 106 -0.08 -32.50 10.48
C TYR A 106 -1.20 -32.59 11.52
N ILE A 107 -1.95 -33.68 11.45
CA ILE A 107 -2.76 -34.16 12.56
C ILE A 107 -1.92 -35.22 13.25
N VAL A 108 -1.49 -34.95 14.47
CA VAL A 108 -0.70 -35.86 15.28
C VAL A 108 -1.64 -36.77 16.06
N LEU A 109 -1.64 -38.06 15.73
CA LEU A 109 -2.31 -39.10 16.54
C LEU A 109 -1.30 -39.63 17.55
N SER A 110 -1.55 -39.43 18.83
CA SER A 110 -0.65 -39.82 19.89
C SER A 110 -1.34 -40.72 20.94
N GLY A 111 -0.63 -41.75 21.39
CA GLY A 111 -1.01 -42.62 22.47
C GLY A 111 0.22 -43.02 23.27
N THR A 112 0.05 -43.68 24.40
CA THR A 112 1.18 -44.09 25.23
C THR A 112 2.17 -44.94 24.41
N GLY A 113 3.36 -44.41 24.14
CA GLY A 113 4.43 -45.13 23.40
C GLY A 113 4.26 -45.21 21.88
N VAL A 114 3.29 -44.52 21.28
CA VAL A 114 3.06 -44.50 19.84
C VAL A 114 2.61 -43.15 19.34
N GLU A 115 3.11 -42.72 18.17
CA GLU A 115 2.72 -41.51 17.47
C GLU A 115 2.64 -41.77 15.97
N LYS A 116 1.68 -41.13 15.29
CA LYS A 116 1.46 -41.14 13.85
C LYS A 116 1.03 -39.78 13.36
N ASN A 117 1.60 -39.37 12.21
CA ASN A 117 1.27 -38.09 11.58
C ASN A 117 0.46 -38.32 10.32
N VAL A 118 -0.57 -37.49 10.14
CA VAL A 118 -1.39 -37.44 8.94
C VAL A 118 -1.26 -36.03 8.34
N SER A 119 -0.83 -35.94 7.11
CA SER A 119 -0.63 -34.66 6.42
C SER A 119 -1.94 -34.09 5.90
N VAL A 120 -2.14 -32.79 6.09
CA VAL A 120 -3.22 -32.04 5.47
C VAL A 120 -2.61 -30.86 4.74
N THR A 121 -2.79 -30.81 3.43
CA THR A 121 -2.35 -29.70 2.56
C THR A 121 -3.57 -28.96 2.05
N GLN A 122 -3.59 -27.65 2.27
CA GLN A 122 -4.63 -26.79 1.71
C GLN A 122 -4.06 -25.92 0.59
N ALA A 123 -4.75 -25.90 -0.55
CA ALA A 123 -4.38 -25.08 -1.69
C ALA A 123 -4.31 -23.58 -1.33
N GLY A 124 -3.46 -22.84 -2.04
CA GLY A 124 -3.40 -21.40 -1.95
C GLY A 124 -4.62 -20.76 -2.62
N ASN A 125 -5.08 -19.67 -2.06
CA ASN A 125 -6.18 -18.89 -2.63
C ASN A 125 -5.68 -18.07 -3.84
N PRO A 126 -6.07 -18.41 -5.07
CA PRO A 126 -5.63 -17.67 -6.26
C PRO A 126 -6.18 -16.25 -6.33
N MET A 127 -7.15 -15.92 -5.45
CA MET A 127 -7.75 -14.61 -5.33
C MET A 127 -7.22 -13.82 -4.12
N ALA A 128 -6.24 -14.35 -3.39
CA ALA A 128 -5.66 -13.66 -2.23
C ALA A 128 -5.03 -12.33 -2.66
N GLY A 129 -5.52 -11.23 -2.08
CA GLY A 129 -5.10 -9.86 -2.45
C GLY A 129 -5.86 -9.25 -3.60
N ALA A 130 -6.87 -9.93 -4.17
CA ALA A 130 -7.78 -9.29 -5.12
C ALA A 130 -8.65 -8.24 -4.40
N ALA A 131 -8.65 -7.02 -4.93
CA ALA A 131 -9.54 -5.96 -4.50
C ALA A 131 -11.01 -6.25 -4.90
N ALA A 132 -11.93 -5.33 -4.63
CA ALA A 132 -13.30 -5.43 -5.11
C ALA A 132 -13.32 -5.61 -6.64
N GLU A 133 -14.16 -6.53 -7.15
CA GLU A 133 -14.23 -6.75 -8.59
C GLU A 133 -14.90 -5.58 -9.29
N VAL A 134 -14.34 -5.15 -10.43
CA VAL A 134 -14.97 -4.22 -11.35
C VAL A 134 -15.37 -4.97 -12.63
N LYS A 135 -16.59 -4.73 -13.09
CA LYS A 135 -17.20 -5.37 -14.26
C LYS A 135 -17.60 -4.35 -15.33
N ASP A 136 -17.94 -4.87 -16.49
CA ASP A 136 -18.53 -4.06 -17.56
C ASP A 136 -19.81 -3.36 -17.09
N GLY A 137 -19.86 -2.05 -17.30
CA GLY A 137 -20.97 -1.19 -16.90
C GLY A 137 -20.94 -0.66 -15.46
N ASP A 138 -19.97 -1.06 -14.64
CA ASP A 138 -19.87 -0.60 -13.26
C ASP A 138 -19.55 0.90 -13.16
N LYS A 139 -19.91 1.46 -12.01
CA LYS A 139 -19.53 2.82 -11.59
C LYS A 139 -18.82 2.75 -10.24
N VAL A 140 -17.56 3.19 -10.19
CA VAL A 140 -16.68 3.01 -9.05
C VAL A 140 -16.09 4.34 -8.57
N LEU A 141 -15.68 4.41 -7.30
CA LEU A 141 -15.02 5.58 -6.73
C LEU A 141 -13.51 5.54 -7.08
N ALA A 142 -12.96 6.64 -7.58
CA ALA A 142 -11.55 6.72 -7.95
C ALA A 142 -10.62 7.00 -6.77
N ASN A 143 -10.94 7.98 -5.96
CA ASN A 143 -10.16 8.37 -4.78
C ASN A 143 -10.68 7.68 -3.51
N SER A 144 -10.01 7.86 -2.38
CA SER A 144 -10.46 7.28 -1.13
C SER A 144 -11.80 7.85 -0.66
N PRO A 145 -12.64 7.05 0.02
CA PRO A 145 -13.89 7.54 0.62
C PRO A 145 -13.69 8.67 1.62
N LEU A 146 -12.58 8.66 2.35
CA LEU A 146 -12.28 9.67 3.36
C LEU A 146 -11.92 11.01 2.70
N VAL A 147 -11.07 10.98 1.67
CA VAL A 147 -10.74 12.18 0.88
C VAL A 147 -11.99 12.71 0.19
N GLU A 148 -12.82 11.84 -0.39
CA GLU A 148 -14.07 12.24 -1.03
C GLU A 148 -15.01 12.93 -0.05
N LYS A 149 -15.17 12.36 1.15
CA LYS A 149 -15.95 12.98 2.22
C LYS A 149 -15.40 14.37 2.59
N PHE A 150 -14.10 14.51 2.77
CA PHE A 150 -13.48 15.81 3.05
C PHE A 150 -13.78 16.84 1.94
N LEU A 151 -13.60 16.46 0.69
CA LEU A 151 -13.75 17.39 -0.44
C LEU A 151 -15.20 17.79 -0.70
N THR A 152 -16.17 16.92 -0.40
CA THR A 152 -17.60 17.16 -0.67
C THR A 152 -18.36 17.73 0.53
N GLU A 153 -18.04 17.32 1.75
CA GLU A 153 -18.77 17.78 2.96
C GLU A 153 -18.18 19.05 3.56
N VAL A 154 -16.91 19.33 3.28
CA VAL A 154 -16.24 20.52 3.79
C VAL A 154 -16.43 21.66 2.83
N THR A 155 -17.12 22.70 3.29
CA THR A 155 -17.28 23.94 2.55
C THR A 155 -16.41 25.02 3.18
N TYR A 156 -15.41 25.47 2.44
CA TYR A 156 -14.76 26.72 2.77
C TYR A 156 -15.68 27.87 2.37
N ALA A 157 -15.82 28.85 3.27
CA ALA A 157 -16.48 30.07 2.89
C ALA A 157 -15.77 30.66 1.66
N ASP A 158 -16.53 31.26 0.74
CA ASP A 158 -15.98 31.96 -0.45
C ASP A 158 -15.22 33.24 -0.02
N LYS A 159 -14.35 33.10 0.98
CA LYS A 159 -13.51 34.18 1.47
C LYS A 159 -12.13 34.02 0.87
N THR A 160 -11.63 35.12 0.34
CA THR A 160 -10.22 35.23 -0.06
C THR A 160 -9.38 35.51 1.19
N TYR A 161 -8.10 35.18 1.17
CA TYR A 161 -7.19 35.57 2.26
C TYR A 161 -7.21 37.08 2.55
N LYS A 162 -7.45 37.89 1.51
CA LYS A 162 -7.59 39.36 1.62
C LYS A 162 -8.72 39.78 2.56
N GLU A 163 -9.71 38.93 2.80
CA GLU A 163 -10.84 39.15 3.72
C GLU A 163 -10.59 38.56 5.13
N ASP A 164 -9.32 38.41 5.51
CA ASP A 164 -8.86 37.93 6.83
C ASP A 164 -9.17 36.46 7.13
N THR A 165 -9.22 35.64 6.09
CA THR A 165 -9.44 34.18 6.24
C THR A 165 -8.12 33.42 6.13
N LYS A 166 -7.67 32.83 7.23
CA LYS A 166 -6.52 31.95 7.25
C LYS A 166 -6.97 30.52 6.99
N VAL A 167 -6.12 29.68 6.38
CA VAL A 167 -6.38 28.24 6.26
C VAL A 167 -6.70 27.62 7.62
N PHE A 168 -6.00 28.06 8.66
CA PHE A 168 -6.27 27.67 10.04
C PHE A 168 -7.71 27.99 10.49
N ASP A 169 -8.30 29.08 10.03
CA ASP A 169 -9.67 29.45 10.35
C ASP A 169 -10.68 28.54 9.66
N TYR A 170 -10.30 27.88 8.57
CA TYR A 170 -11.09 26.83 7.95
C TYR A 170 -11.20 25.60 8.83
N TYR A 171 -10.16 25.21 9.56
CA TYR A 171 -10.25 24.13 10.54
C TYR A 171 -11.15 24.47 11.72
N GLY A 172 -11.09 25.71 12.22
CA GLY A 172 -12.00 26.22 13.23
C GLY A 172 -13.37 26.58 12.66
N GLY A 173 -13.42 26.87 11.37
CA GLY A 173 -14.60 27.28 10.61
C GLY A 173 -15.48 26.16 10.10
N PHE A 174 -15.14 24.92 10.30
CA PHE A 174 -16.05 23.77 10.14
C PHE A 174 -17.18 23.82 11.15
N ASP A 175 -17.87 24.96 11.22
CA ASP A 175 -19.09 25.32 11.92
C ASP A 175 -19.31 24.72 13.31
N GLY A 176 -18.27 24.34 13.99
CA GLY A 176 -18.32 23.73 15.31
C GLY A 176 -19.02 22.36 15.37
N LYS A 177 -19.32 21.74 14.25
CA LYS A 177 -19.92 20.41 14.21
C LYS A 177 -18.85 19.33 14.19
N ASN A 178 -18.09 19.21 15.27
CA ASN A 178 -17.37 18.00 15.66
C ASN A 178 -16.57 17.26 14.56
N LEU A 179 -16.11 17.94 13.52
CA LEU A 179 -15.09 17.41 12.64
C LEU A 179 -13.73 17.58 13.31
N THR A 180 -13.56 16.89 14.44
CA THR A 180 -12.24 16.71 15.00
C THR A 180 -11.48 15.78 14.05
N TRP A 181 -10.20 15.98 13.90
CA TRP A 181 -9.33 15.11 13.12
C TRP A 181 -9.39 13.67 13.58
N ASP A 182 -9.77 13.40 14.83
CA ASP A 182 -9.99 12.06 15.37
C ASP A 182 -11.12 11.32 14.60
N ASN A 183 -12.06 12.03 14.02
CA ASN A 183 -13.10 11.44 13.16
C ASN A 183 -12.65 11.21 11.71
N TRP A 184 -11.44 11.63 11.35
CA TRP A 184 -10.85 11.51 10.03
C TRP A 184 -9.60 10.64 10.01
N GLU A 185 -9.24 10.03 11.13
CA GLU A 185 -8.12 9.11 11.19
C GLU A 185 -8.41 7.87 10.35
N THR A 186 -7.44 7.51 9.52
CA THR A 186 -7.44 6.26 8.78
C THR A 186 -6.84 5.15 9.62
N ASP A 187 -7.23 3.90 9.36
CA ASP A 187 -6.57 2.73 9.92
C ASP A 187 -5.16 2.61 9.35
N TRP A 188 -4.17 2.78 10.22
CA TRP A 188 -2.76 2.65 9.90
C TRP A 188 -2.32 1.18 9.91
N PRO A 189 -1.31 0.79 9.07
CA PRO A 189 -0.21 1.61 8.55
C PRO A 189 -0.40 2.22 7.16
N ASP A 190 -1.50 1.96 6.48
CA ASP A 190 -1.60 2.20 5.04
C ASP A 190 -1.93 3.65 4.67
N GLY A 191 -2.30 4.50 5.64
CA GLY A 191 -2.76 5.84 5.36
C GLY A 191 -4.01 5.86 4.48
N ASP A 192 -4.37 7.04 4.03
CA ASP A 192 -5.45 7.21 3.09
C ASP A 192 -4.92 7.08 1.66
N LYS A 193 -5.48 6.14 0.90
CA LYS A 193 -5.08 5.80 -0.47
C LYS A 193 -6.28 5.67 -1.39
N PRO A 194 -6.10 5.82 -2.71
CA PRO A 194 -7.19 5.63 -3.67
C PRO A 194 -7.76 4.22 -3.58
N GLU A 195 -9.01 4.08 -3.97
CA GLU A 195 -9.63 2.78 -4.10
C GLU A 195 -8.89 1.91 -5.13
N SER A 196 -8.94 0.62 -4.90
CA SER A 196 -8.37 -0.39 -5.78
C SER A 196 -9.45 -1.38 -6.20
N TYR A 197 -9.42 -1.77 -7.47
CA TYR A 197 -10.38 -2.72 -8.02
C TYR A 197 -9.66 -3.85 -8.72
N SER A 198 -10.27 -5.04 -8.78
CA SER A 198 -9.74 -6.17 -9.51
C SER A 198 -10.53 -6.47 -10.78
N ILE A 199 -9.82 -6.61 -11.89
CA ILE A 199 -10.34 -7.21 -13.11
C ILE A 199 -10.05 -8.71 -13.03
N ARG A 200 -11.07 -9.57 -13.23
CA ARG A 200 -11.00 -11.01 -13.00
C ARG A 200 -11.38 -11.80 -14.24
N TRP A 201 -10.89 -13.03 -14.33
CA TRP A 201 -11.22 -13.99 -15.38
C TRP A 201 -11.28 -15.42 -14.86
N LYS A 202 -11.88 -16.32 -15.62
CA LYS A 202 -12.05 -17.70 -15.24
C LYS A 202 -10.80 -18.52 -15.54
N LYS A 203 -10.55 -19.55 -14.73
CA LYS A 203 -9.40 -20.46 -14.87
C LYS A 203 -9.46 -21.26 -16.19
N GLU A 204 -10.63 -21.72 -16.54
CA GLU A 204 -10.88 -22.53 -17.73
C GLU A 204 -10.61 -21.79 -19.05
N ASP A 205 -10.59 -20.45 -19.02
CA ASP A 205 -10.28 -19.62 -20.19
C ASP A 205 -8.78 -19.36 -20.37
N MET A 206 -7.96 -19.67 -19.36
CA MET A 206 -6.54 -19.37 -19.35
C MET A 206 -5.74 -20.31 -20.25
N GLU A 207 -4.64 -19.79 -20.75
CA GLU A 207 -3.55 -20.51 -21.40
C GLU A 207 -2.28 -20.32 -20.55
N SER A 208 -1.31 -21.22 -20.68
CA SER A 208 -0.01 -21.05 -20.02
C SER A 208 0.75 -19.88 -20.63
N GLY A 209 1.44 -19.12 -19.79
CA GLY A 209 2.25 -17.99 -20.18
C GLY A 209 1.74 -16.67 -19.64
N LYS A 210 2.52 -15.62 -19.88
CA LYS A 210 2.18 -14.27 -19.45
C LYS A 210 0.94 -13.74 -20.16
N MET A 211 0.20 -12.90 -19.46
CA MET A 211 -0.96 -12.19 -19.98
C MET A 211 -0.70 -10.68 -19.95
N SER A 212 -1.56 -9.91 -20.55
CA SER A 212 -1.50 -8.44 -20.50
C SER A 212 -2.87 -7.82 -20.28
N LEU A 213 -2.92 -6.79 -19.42
CA LEU A 213 -4.03 -5.85 -19.33
C LEU A 213 -3.71 -4.64 -20.21
N GLN A 214 -4.61 -4.29 -21.11
CA GLN A 214 -4.70 -2.97 -21.73
C GLN A 214 -5.78 -2.19 -21.01
N LEU A 215 -5.46 -0.98 -20.54
CA LEU A 215 -6.38 -0.06 -19.88
C LEU A 215 -6.24 1.31 -20.55
N SER A 216 -7.36 1.94 -20.86
CA SER A 216 -7.39 3.29 -21.46
C SER A 216 -8.56 4.09 -20.92
N ASP A 217 -8.43 5.40 -20.91
CA ASP A 217 -9.48 6.34 -20.53
C ASP A 217 -9.96 7.20 -21.72
N GLU A 218 -11.03 7.98 -21.53
CA GLU A 218 -11.55 8.91 -22.55
C GLU A 218 -10.72 10.20 -22.65
N LEU A 219 -9.82 10.47 -21.70
CA LEU A 219 -8.89 11.61 -21.74
C LEU A 219 -7.69 11.37 -22.64
N GLY A 220 -7.57 10.17 -23.20
CA GLY A 220 -6.52 9.81 -24.17
C GLY A 220 -5.31 9.11 -23.58
N TRP A 221 -5.35 8.75 -22.28
CA TRP A 221 -4.32 7.92 -21.68
C TRP A 221 -4.56 6.44 -22.00
N SER A 222 -3.49 5.70 -22.17
CA SER A 222 -3.53 4.24 -22.25
C SER A 222 -2.27 3.61 -21.67
N GLY A 223 -2.45 2.51 -20.99
CA GLY A 223 -1.35 1.76 -20.39
C GLY A 223 -1.50 0.25 -20.64
N THR A 224 -0.38 -0.45 -20.57
CA THR A 224 -0.33 -1.91 -20.64
C THR A 224 0.43 -2.46 -19.44
N LEU A 225 -0.20 -3.38 -18.70
CA LEU A 225 0.42 -4.11 -17.59
C LEU A 225 0.65 -5.57 -17.99
N GLU A 226 1.88 -6.05 -17.74
CA GLU A 226 2.18 -7.47 -17.82
C GLU A 226 1.62 -8.19 -16.59
N ILE A 227 0.94 -9.31 -16.81
CA ILE A 227 0.34 -10.14 -15.78
C ILE A 227 1.06 -11.48 -15.76
N ALA A 228 1.45 -11.92 -14.57
CA ALA A 228 2.16 -13.19 -14.40
C ALA A 228 1.32 -14.39 -14.84
N ASP A 229 2.00 -15.43 -15.32
CA ASP A 229 1.38 -16.73 -15.60
C ASP A 229 0.64 -17.28 -14.36
N GLY A 230 -0.50 -17.87 -14.57
CA GLY A 230 -1.34 -18.44 -13.51
C GLY A 230 -2.15 -17.45 -12.70
N ALA A 231 -1.97 -16.13 -12.86
CA ALA A 231 -2.79 -15.12 -12.17
C ALA A 231 -4.25 -15.19 -12.62
N ARG A 232 -5.17 -14.93 -11.70
CA ARG A 232 -6.64 -14.98 -11.90
C ARG A 232 -7.29 -13.61 -11.85
N TYR A 233 -6.50 -12.60 -11.56
CA TYR A 233 -6.93 -11.20 -11.48
C TYR A 233 -5.74 -10.27 -11.68
N VAL A 234 -6.04 -9.01 -11.93
CA VAL A 234 -5.11 -7.89 -11.83
C VAL A 234 -5.79 -6.76 -11.08
N ASN A 235 -5.11 -6.17 -10.12
CA ASN A 235 -5.61 -4.98 -9.45
C ASN A 235 -5.23 -3.73 -10.24
N ILE A 236 -6.18 -2.79 -10.31
CA ILE A 236 -6.03 -1.45 -10.87
C ILE A 236 -6.30 -0.42 -9.79
N THR A 237 -5.59 0.69 -9.83
CA THR A 237 -5.74 1.83 -8.93
C THR A 237 -5.32 3.10 -9.67
N ASN A 238 -5.26 4.25 -9.01
CA ASN A 238 -4.89 5.53 -9.62
C ASN A 238 -5.82 5.91 -10.78
N LEU A 239 -7.11 5.75 -10.58
CA LEU A 239 -8.10 6.09 -11.58
C LEU A 239 -8.42 7.60 -11.52
N VAL A 240 -8.55 8.23 -12.68
CA VAL A 240 -9.04 9.60 -12.79
C VAL A 240 -10.55 9.61 -12.47
N PRO A 241 -11.05 10.54 -11.65
CA PRO A 241 -12.48 10.62 -11.35
C PRO A 241 -13.29 11.17 -12.52
N ASN A 242 -14.57 10.79 -12.55
CA ASN A 242 -15.57 11.23 -13.54
C ASN A 242 -15.17 10.94 -15.00
N ASP A 243 -14.47 9.83 -15.20
CA ASP A 243 -13.97 9.40 -16.49
C ASP A 243 -14.51 8.01 -16.84
N LYS A 244 -14.31 7.57 -18.07
CA LYS A 244 -14.72 6.26 -18.57
C LYS A 244 -13.52 5.48 -19.02
N TYR A 245 -13.38 4.28 -18.45
CA TYR A 245 -12.29 3.37 -18.74
C TYR A 245 -12.73 2.21 -19.63
N THR A 246 -11.85 1.81 -20.54
CA THR A 246 -11.95 0.56 -21.30
C THR A 246 -10.83 -0.37 -20.91
N PHE A 247 -11.13 -1.60 -20.57
CA PHE A 247 -10.14 -2.63 -20.23
C PHE A 247 -10.25 -3.85 -21.12
N LYS A 248 -9.10 -4.51 -21.34
CA LYS A 248 -9.00 -5.76 -22.08
C LYS A 248 -7.83 -6.59 -21.55
N VAL A 249 -8.09 -7.83 -21.14
CA VAL A 249 -7.07 -8.79 -20.72
C VAL A 249 -6.93 -9.85 -21.80
N THR A 250 -5.68 -10.09 -22.23
CA THR A 250 -5.35 -11.07 -23.28
C THR A 250 -4.24 -12.02 -22.83
N THR A 251 -4.28 -13.26 -23.33
CA THR A 251 -3.17 -14.20 -23.24
C THR A 251 -2.02 -13.80 -24.19
N ALA A 252 -0.88 -14.46 -24.09
CA ALA A 252 0.24 -14.28 -25.01
C ALA A 252 -0.10 -14.62 -26.48
N SER A 253 -1.06 -15.52 -26.71
CA SER A 253 -1.57 -15.85 -28.04
C SER A 253 -2.56 -14.81 -28.60
N GLY A 254 -2.98 -13.82 -27.77
CA GLY A 254 -3.97 -12.83 -28.14
C GLY A 254 -5.43 -13.20 -27.85
N LYS A 255 -5.69 -14.39 -27.24
CA LYS A 255 -7.02 -14.76 -26.78
C LYS A 255 -7.51 -13.79 -25.71
N VAL A 256 -8.71 -13.25 -25.86
CA VAL A 256 -9.33 -12.37 -24.87
C VAL A 256 -9.88 -13.19 -23.71
N LEU A 257 -9.44 -12.89 -22.51
CA LEU A 257 -9.93 -13.50 -21.27
C LEU A 257 -11.10 -12.74 -20.68
N THR A 258 -11.04 -11.42 -20.68
CA THR A 258 -12.10 -10.52 -20.26
C THR A 258 -11.90 -9.14 -20.89
N GLN A 259 -12.98 -8.41 -21.08
CA GLN A 259 -12.97 -7.03 -21.56
C GLN A 259 -14.25 -6.33 -21.12
N GLY A 260 -14.22 -5.02 -21.04
CA GLY A 260 -15.38 -4.22 -20.69
C GLY A 260 -15.04 -2.75 -20.55
N GLN A 261 -16.02 -2.00 -20.08
CA GLN A 261 -15.92 -0.58 -19.76
C GLN A 261 -16.52 -0.33 -18.39
N PHE A 262 -16.02 0.65 -17.68
CA PHE A 262 -16.59 1.14 -16.42
C PHE A 262 -16.40 2.65 -16.32
N THR A 263 -17.16 3.29 -15.44
CA THR A 263 -17.05 4.72 -15.17
C THR A 263 -16.58 4.94 -13.74
N THR A 264 -15.92 6.06 -13.53
CA THR A 264 -15.45 6.49 -12.21
C THR A 264 -16.25 7.66 -11.67
N THR A 265 -16.23 7.81 -10.35
CA THR A 265 -16.68 9.00 -9.63
C THR A 265 -15.56 9.47 -8.71
N GLY A 266 -15.73 10.62 -8.11
CA GLY A 266 -14.78 11.17 -7.15
C GLY A 266 -14.44 12.61 -7.47
N SER A 267 -13.57 13.19 -6.63
CA SER A 267 -13.24 14.63 -6.68
C SER A 267 -11.81 14.90 -7.15
N ILE A 268 -10.86 13.96 -6.91
CA ILE A 268 -9.46 14.14 -7.28
C ILE A 268 -8.85 12.84 -7.81
N HIS A 269 -7.81 12.97 -8.62
CA HIS A 269 -6.95 11.87 -9.02
C HIS A 269 -5.88 11.64 -7.95
N GLN A 270 -6.21 10.82 -6.96
CA GLN A 270 -5.30 10.39 -5.91
C GLN A 270 -4.44 9.23 -6.41
N CYS A 271 -3.15 9.22 -6.09
CA CYS A 271 -2.22 8.20 -6.58
C CYS A 271 -1.57 7.43 -5.43
N PHE A 272 -1.37 6.15 -5.66
CA PHE A 272 -0.62 5.24 -4.81
C PHE A 272 0.45 4.53 -5.65
N PHE A 273 1.68 4.52 -5.16
CA PHE A 273 2.78 3.78 -5.77
C PHE A 273 3.42 2.88 -4.71
N SER A 274 3.68 1.63 -5.08
CA SER A 274 4.17 0.62 -4.16
C SER A 274 5.59 0.91 -3.65
N GLY A 275 5.81 0.76 -2.37
CA GLY A 275 7.09 0.97 -1.71
C GLY A 275 7.43 -0.11 -0.69
N ASP A 276 8.70 -0.17 -0.31
CA ASP A 276 9.21 -1.03 0.74
C ASP A 276 9.63 -0.21 1.95
N ILE A 277 9.00 -0.46 3.09
CA ILE A 277 9.30 0.20 4.35
C ILE A 277 10.24 -0.69 5.15
N LYS A 278 11.49 -0.28 5.31
CA LYS A 278 12.46 -1.00 6.15
C LYS A 278 12.36 -0.52 7.60
N THR A 279 12.03 -1.40 8.50
CA THR A 279 12.03 -1.12 9.93
C THR A 279 13.47 -1.14 10.48
N LYS A 280 13.71 -0.51 11.64
CA LYS A 280 15.02 -0.57 12.33
C LYS A 280 15.46 -1.98 12.67
N SER A 281 14.52 -2.91 12.82
CA SER A 281 14.79 -4.34 13.05
C SER A 281 15.13 -5.11 11.76
N GLY A 282 15.19 -4.44 10.60
CA GLY A 282 15.48 -5.06 9.32
C GLY A 282 14.28 -5.74 8.64
N VAL A 283 13.10 -5.68 9.23
CA VAL A 283 11.86 -6.19 8.60
C VAL A 283 11.44 -5.23 7.49
N THR A 284 11.10 -5.77 6.33
CA THR A 284 10.52 -5.00 5.22
C THR A 284 9.00 -5.13 5.27
N LEU A 285 8.31 -4.00 5.36
CA LEU A 285 6.87 -3.90 5.24
C LEU A 285 6.52 -3.37 3.85
N LYS A 286 5.40 -3.82 3.30
CA LYS A 286 4.85 -3.26 2.06
C LYS A 286 4.01 -2.04 2.41
N GLY A 287 4.09 -1.00 1.61
CA GLY A 287 3.35 0.22 1.83
C GLY A 287 3.52 1.21 0.69
N GLU A 288 3.18 2.46 0.95
CA GLU A 288 3.25 3.53 -0.02
C GLU A 288 4.68 4.05 -0.19
N GLY A 289 5.19 4.05 -1.42
CA GLY A 289 6.53 4.49 -1.77
C GLY A 289 6.64 5.98 -2.11
N ALA A 290 5.56 6.58 -2.61
CA ALA A 290 5.47 8.01 -2.94
C ALA A 290 4.30 8.62 -2.18
N ARG A 291 4.51 8.94 -0.92
CA ARG A 291 3.45 9.43 -0.03
C ARG A 291 2.84 10.74 -0.49
N ASN A 292 1.57 10.95 -0.14
CA ASN A 292 0.88 12.21 -0.43
C ASN A 292 0.83 12.51 -1.93
N CYS A 293 0.80 11.46 -2.77
CA CYS A 293 0.83 11.61 -4.21
C CYS A 293 -0.58 11.82 -4.78
N ARG A 294 -0.70 12.82 -5.65
CA ARG A 294 -1.90 13.13 -6.41
C ARG A 294 -1.61 14.04 -7.60
N ASP A 295 -2.50 14.01 -8.55
CA ASP A 295 -2.53 14.93 -9.70
C ASP A 295 -3.07 16.30 -9.26
N LEU A 296 -2.58 17.37 -9.85
CA LEU A 296 -3.15 18.71 -9.73
C LEU A 296 -4.32 18.96 -10.70
N GLY A 297 -4.72 17.96 -11.48
CA GLY A 297 -5.86 18.06 -12.40
C GLY A 297 -7.23 18.05 -11.71
N GLY A 298 -8.25 18.41 -12.46
CA GLY A 298 -9.67 18.38 -12.05
C GLY A 298 -10.18 19.64 -11.34
N TRP A 299 -9.32 20.47 -10.80
CA TRP A 299 -9.74 21.71 -10.13
C TRP A 299 -10.30 22.73 -11.13
N LYS A 300 -11.30 23.47 -10.68
CA LYS A 300 -11.92 24.51 -11.49
C LYS A 300 -11.25 25.86 -11.26
N THR A 301 -11.09 26.59 -12.34
CA THR A 301 -10.60 27.97 -12.29
C THR A 301 -11.77 28.95 -12.10
N LEU A 302 -11.46 30.19 -11.72
CA LEU A 302 -12.45 31.25 -11.56
C LEU A 302 -13.18 31.62 -12.87
N ASP A 303 -12.53 31.43 -14.03
CA ASP A 303 -13.10 31.65 -15.36
C ASP A 303 -13.82 30.41 -15.94
N GLY A 304 -13.97 29.34 -15.14
CA GLY A 304 -14.75 28.15 -15.45
C GLY A 304 -14.04 27.06 -16.21
N LYS A 305 -12.74 27.22 -16.51
CA LYS A 305 -11.92 26.17 -17.09
C LYS A 305 -11.61 25.06 -16.08
N THR A 306 -11.07 23.97 -16.56
CA THR A 306 -10.60 22.85 -15.75
C THR A 306 -9.10 22.67 -15.89
N VAL A 307 -8.41 22.39 -14.80
CA VAL A 307 -7.02 21.96 -14.85
C VAL A 307 -6.99 20.52 -15.39
N LYS A 308 -6.24 20.29 -16.46
CA LYS A 308 -6.15 18.98 -17.11
C LYS A 308 -5.54 17.94 -16.19
N TYR A 309 -6.08 16.74 -16.23
CA TYR A 309 -5.53 15.57 -15.55
C TYR A 309 -4.25 15.06 -16.22
N ARG A 310 -3.47 14.29 -15.49
CA ARG A 310 -2.28 13.57 -15.96
C ARG A 310 -1.17 14.46 -16.51
N MET A 311 -1.10 15.70 -16.06
CA MET A 311 -0.08 16.66 -16.47
C MET A 311 0.96 16.90 -15.38
N VAL A 312 0.52 17.19 -14.17
CA VAL A 312 1.40 17.57 -13.05
C VAL A 312 0.95 16.88 -11.78
N TYR A 313 1.81 16.03 -11.26
CA TYR A 313 1.63 15.30 -10.02
C TYR A 313 2.48 15.91 -8.92
N ARG A 314 1.95 15.87 -7.71
CA ARG A 314 2.71 16.28 -6.52
C ARG A 314 2.75 15.17 -5.49
N GLY A 315 3.80 15.15 -4.67
CA GLY A 315 3.87 14.14 -3.61
C GLY A 315 5.06 14.29 -2.68
N GLY A 316 5.27 13.27 -1.87
CA GLY A 316 6.49 13.04 -1.12
C GLY A 316 7.53 12.33 -1.98
N ARG A 317 8.65 12.06 -1.38
CA ARG A 317 9.83 11.48 -2.03
C ARG A 317 9.59 10.13 -2.68
N LEU A 318 10.17 9.93 -3.83
CA LEU A 318 10.15 8.66 -4.55
C LEU A 318 11.32 7.74 -4.17
N ASN A 319 12.41 8.29 -3.65
CA ASN A 319 13.61 7.58 -3.24
C ASN A 319 14.17 8.14 -1.93
N GLU A 320 15.01 7.37 -1.25
CA GLU A 320 15.54 7.71 0.08
C GLU A 320 17.06 7.66 0.13
N LYS A 321 17.62 8.63 0.84
CA LYS A 321 19.04 8.65 1.21
C LYS A 321 19.29 8.08 2.62
N TRP A 322 18.36 8.28 3.53
CA TRP A 322 18.57 8.05 4.96
C TRP A 322 17.66 7.01 5.59
N THR A 323 16.49 6.86 5.12
CA THR A 323 15.49 5.97 5.67
C THR A 323 14.45 5.55 4.62
N PRO A 324 13.69 4.60 4.97
CA PRO A 324 13.15 3.53 4.22
C PRO A 324 11.74 3.81 3.71
N TYR A 325 11.59 4.50 2.61
CA TYR A 325 10.33 4.55 1.86
C TYR A 325 10.55 4.68 0.34
N PRO A 326 11.60 4.03 -0.22
CA PRO A 326 11.74 4.11 -1.67
C PRO A 326 10.61 3.36 -2.33
N LEU A 327 10.31 3.78 -3.56
CA LEU A 327 9.59 2.94 -4.49
C LEU A 327 10.30 1.59 -4.58
N ASN A 328 9.54 0.50 -4.49
CA ASN A 328 10.05 -0.80 -4.87
C ASN A 328 9.96 -0.98 -6.40
N GLU A 329 10.40 -2.12 -6.90
CA GLU A 329 10.35 -2.41 -8.34
C GLU A 329 8.93 -2.30 -8.92
N GLN A 330 7.93 -2.71 -8.15
CA GLN A 330 6.53 -2.58 -8.55
C GLN A 330 6.10 -1.11 -8.62
N GLY A 331 6.44 -0.30 -7.62
CA GLY A 331 6.12 1.13 -7.62
C GLY A 331 6.80 1.90 -8.75
N GLN A 332 8.02 1.51 -9.15
CA GLN A 332 8.66 2.09 -10.34
C GLN A 332 7.89 1.79 -11.63
N LYS A 333 7.38 0.57 -11.78
CA LYS A 333 6.52 0.20 -12.91
C LYS A 333 5.18 0.95 -12.89
N GLU A 334 4.62 1.16 -11.71
CA GLU A 334 3.38 1.91 -11.53
C GLU A 334 3.53 3.39 -11.91
N VAL A 335 4.66 4.03 -11.55
CA VAL A 335 5.00 5.40 -11.97
C VAL A 335 5.06 5.52 -13.49
N LEU A 336 5.71 4.55 -14.16
CA LEU A 336 5.79 4.53 -15.63
C LEU A 336 4.43 4.20 -16.28
N PHE A 337 3.65 3.32 -15.67
CA PHE A 337 2.30 2.98 -16.13
C PHE A 337 1.36 4.19 -16.04
N GLU A 338 1.50 5.01 -15.02
CA GLU A 338 0.76 6.28 -14.87
C GLU A 338 1.11 7.30 -15.97
N GLY A 339 2.23 7.11 -16.65
CA GLY A 339 2.70 8.00 -17.72
C GLY A 339 3.61 9.13 -17.23
N ILE A 340 4.04 9.12 -15.97
CA ILE A 340 4.97 10.14 -15.45
C ILE A 340 6.30 10.02 -16.21
N GLY A 341 6.73 11.12 -16.82
CA GLY A 341 7.92 11.19 -17.67
C GLY A 341 9.04 12.07 -17.11
N ALA A 342 8.79 12.83 -16.04
CA ALA A 342 9.77 13.73 -15.45
C ALA A 342 9.62 13.80 -13.92
N GLN A 343 10.75 13.96 -13.22
CA GLN A 343 10.83 14.09 -11.76
C GLN A 343 11.53 15.41 -11.40
N LEU A 344 10.87 16.24 -10.57
CA LEU A 344 11.43 17.44 -9.97
C LEU A 344 11.60 17.24 -8.47
N ASP A 345 12.84 17.15 -8.00
CA ASP A 345 13.20 16.94 -6.59
C ASP A 345 13.52 18.26 -5.90
N LEU A 346 12.61 18.73 -5.06
CA LEU A 346 12.74 20.00 -4.30
C LEU A 346 13.49 19.83 -2.98
N ARG A 347 14.15 18.70 -2.71
CA ARG A 347 14.84 18.47 -1.45
C ARG A 347 16.11 19.31 -1.32
N GLY A 348 16.51 19.58 -0.07
CA GLY A 348 17.72 20.30 0.24
C GLY A 348 18.97 19.41 0.26
N ASN A 349 20.14 20.00 0.53
CA ASN A 349 21.44 19.32 0.51
C ASN A 349 21.51 18.06 1.39
N SER A 350 20.74 18.01 2.47
CA SER A 350 20.79 16.86 3.40
C SER A 350 20.16 15.60 2.83
N ASP A 351 19.13 15.72 2.00
CA ASP A 351 18.29 14.59 1.57
C ASP A 351 18.05 14.48 0.06
N VAL A 352 18.52 15.45 -0.75
CA VAL A 352 18.43 15.40 -2.22
C VAL A 352 19.23 14.24 -2.81
N ILE A 353 18.68 13.65 -3.86
CA ILE A 353 19.35 12.65 -4.71
C ILE A 353 19.36 13.20 -6.13
N HIS A 354 20.56 13.37 -6.71
CA HIS A 354 20.74 13.99 -8.03
C HIS A 354 20.55 13.02 -9.22
N GLU A 355 19.81 11.94 -8.96
CA GLU A 355 19.45 10.94 -9.97
C GLU A 355 17.95 10.66 -9.91
N PRO A 356 17.30 10.33 -11.03
CA PRO A 356 15.89 10.01 -11.04
C PRO A 356 15.61 8.73 -10.23
N ALA A 357 14.50 8.72 -9.50
CA ALA A 357 14.05 7.55 -8.75
C ALA A 357 13.63 6.37 -9.64
N VAL A 358 13.25 6.68 -10.87
CA VAL A 358 12.86 5.71 -11.90
C VAL A 358 13.68 5.96 -13.14
N ALA A 359 14.30 4.91 -13.67
CA ALA A 359 15.12 5.02 -14.85
C ALA A 359 14.30 5.52 -16.06
N GLY A 360 14.85 6.48 -16.80
CA GLY A 360 14.23 7.06 -17.99
C GLY A 360 13.39 8.32 -17.76
N LEU A 361 13.19 8.73 -16.50
CA LEU A 361 12.60 10.04 -16.21
C LEU A 361 13.59 11.16 -16.51
N ASP A 362 13.12 12.27 -17.10
CA ASP A 362 13.86 13.54 -17.04
C ASP A 362 13.95 13.96 -15.57
N HIS A 363 15.07 14.55 -15.17
CA HIS A 363 15.28 14.87 -13.74
C HIS A 363 15.85 16.28 -13.55
N CYS A 364 15.33 16.97 -12.51
CA CYS A 364 15.85 18.24 -12.04
C CYS A 364 15.86 18.25 -10.51
N SER A 365 16.93 18.79 -9.91
CA SER A 365 17.08 18.88 -8.45
C SER A 365 17.74 20.22 -8.07
N PRO A 366 16.95 21.31 -7.96
CA PRO A 366 17.46 22.67 -7.72
C PRO A 366 18.00 22.90 -6.31
N VAL A 367 17.83 21.94 -5.39
CA VAL A 367 18.30 21.99 -4.00
C VAL A 367 17.70 23.16 -3.21
N ILE A 368 16.47 22.99 -2.74
CA ILE A 368 15.73 23.99 -1.97
C ILE A 368 15.66 23.57 -0.50
N GLU A 369 16.16 24.40 0.41
CA GLU A 369 16.25 24.05 1.84
C GLU A 369 14.91 24.22 2.57
N GLN A 370 14.15 25.25 2.26
CA GLN A 370 12.88 25.57 2.92
C GLN A 370 11.77 25.85 1.91
N GLY A 371 10.51 25.58 2.32
CA GLY A 371 9.33 26.04 1.61
C GLY A 371 8.89 27.45 2.03
N GLY A 372 7.65 27.82 1.68
CA GLY A 372 7.05 29.08 2.05
C GLY A 372 7.65 30.30 1.34
N LYS A 373 7.47 31.46 1.91
CA LYS A 373 7.99 32.74 1.36
C LYS A 373 9.52 32.70 1.21
N THR A 374 10.23 31.93 2.04
CA THR A 374 11.69 31.76 1.93
C THR A 374 12.09 31.17 0.58
N MET A 375 11.40 30.15 0.10
CA MET A 375 11.62 29.58 -1.24
C MET A 375 11.38 30.64 -2.33
N LEU A 376 10.28 31.39 -2.21
CA LEU A 376 9.89 32.37 -3.22
C LEU A 376 10.84 33.57 -3.31
N VAL A 377 11.40 34.01 -2.18
CA VAL A 377 12.22 35.23 -2.11
C VAL A 377 13.71 34.91 -2.18
N ASN A 378 14.18 34.01 -1.32
CA ASN A 378 15.62 33.72 -1.22
C ASN A 378 16.10 32.76 -2.32
N ASP A 379 15.23 31.83 -2.73
CA ASP A 379 15.51 30.85 -3.79
C ASP A 379 14.73 31.13 -5.08
N ALA A 380 14.44 32.42 -5.38
CA ALA A 380 13.66 32.81 -6.57
C ALA A 380 14.22 32.27 -7.89
N ALA A 381 15.55 32.23 -8.04
CA ALA A 381 16.20 31.65 -9.22
C ALA A 381 15.96 30.13 -9.35
N LYS A 382 15.98 29.43 -8.22
CA LYS A 382 15.65 27.98 -8.18
C LYS A 382 14.16 27.74 -8.40
N THR A 383 13.31 28.63 -7.90
CA THR A 383 11.86 28.57 -8.20
C THR A 383 11.58 28.77 -9.68
N LYS A 384 12.32 29.66 -10.35
CA LYS A 384 12.30 29.79 -11.81
C LYS A 384 12.70 28.47 -12.48
N GLU A 385 13.83 27.87 -12.07
CA GLU A 385 14.29 26.59 -12.58
C GLU A 385 13.23 25.50 -12.45
N CYS A 386 12.53 25.43 -11.29
CA CYS A 386 11.41 24.52 -11.08
C CYS A 386 10.28 24.75 -12.07
N PHE A 387 9.85 25.99 -12.24
CA PHE A 387 8.76 26.36 -13.13
C PHE A 387 9.11 26.04 -14.60
N GLU A 388 10.29 26.46 -15.06
CA GLU A 388 10.77 26.19 -16.40
C GLU A 388 10.95 24.71 -16.69
N PHE A 389 11.40 23.92 -15.69
CA PHE A 389 11.47 22.47 -15.82
C PHE A 389 10.10 21.84 -16.03
N VAL A 390 9.08 22.26 -15.26
CA VAL A 390 7.70 21.79 -15.44
C VAL A 390 7.22 22.13 -16.85
N VAL A 391 7.30 23.39 -17.26
CA VAL A 391 6.83 23.84 -18.58
C VAL A 391 7.53 23.08 -19.72
N ASN A 392 8.86 22.96 -19.65
CA ASN A 392 9.65 22.30 -20.67
C ASN A 392 9.39 20.78 -20.75
N SER A 393 9.08 20.14 -19.62
CA SER A 393 8.67 18.74 -19.60
C SER A 393 7.31 18.55 -20.24
N LEU A 394 6.36 19.42 -19.93
CA LEU A 394 5.01 19.39 -20.53
C LEU A 394 5.03 19.66 -22.03
N ARG A 395 5.87 20.60 -22.52
CA ARG A 395 6.08 20.83 -23.96
C ARG A 395 6.58 19.59 -24.71
N LYS A 396 7.30 18.70 -24.01
CA LYS A 396 7.76 17.40 -24.54
C LYS A 396 6.72 16.27 -24.37
N GLY A 397 5.53 16.56 -23.85
CA GLY A 397 4.53 15.56 -23.55
C GLY A 397 4.91 14.65 -22.38
N LYS A 398 5.74 15.12 -21.44
CA LYS A 398 6.19 14.39 -20.27
C LYS A 398 5.50 14.93 -19.00
N PRO A 399 4.51 14.23 -18.43
CA PRO A 399 3.94 14.57 -17.15
C PRO A 399 4.99 14.60 -16.04
N VAL A 400 4.86 15.56 -15.13
CA VAL A 400 5.87 15.85 -14.11
C VAL A 400 5.38 15.42 -12.73
N HIS A 401 6.16 14.62 -12.00
CA HIS A 401 6.00 14.46 -10.56
C HIS A 401 6.99 15.33 -9.81
N PHE A 402 6.51 16.33 -9.07
CA PHE A 402 7.36 17.14 -8.21
C PHE A 402 7.17 16.81 -6.72
N HIS A 403 8.25 16.82 -5.97
CA HIS A 403 8.22 16.38 -4.59
C HIS A 403 9.28 17.04 -3.71
N CYS A 404 9.05 17.01 -2.41
CA CYS A 404 10.09 17.18 -1.41
C CYS A 404 10.15 15.93 -0.52
N SER A 405 10.54 16.03 0.75
CA SER A 405 10.60 14.87 1.64
C SER A 405 9.21 14.34 2.02
N LEU A 406 8.27 15.23 2.41
CA LEU A 406 6.93 14.85 2.85
C LEU A 406 5.83 15.21 1.84
N GLY A 407 6.18 15.95 0.78
CA GLY A 407 5.18 16.49 -0.13
C GLY A 407 4.32 17.62 0.48
N ARG A 408 4.78 18.27 1.54
CA ARG A 408 4.02 19.29 2.26
C ARG A 408 4.52 20.70 2.02
N ASP A 409 5.76 21.01 2.47
CA ASP A 409 6.21 22.41 2.58
C ASP A 409 6.69 22.97 1.23
N ARG A 410 7.83 22.52 0.70
CA ARG A 410 8.36 22.95 -0.61
C ARG A 410 7.42 22.59 -1.76
N THR A 411 6.90 21.37 -1.71
CA THR A 411 5.87 20.89 -2.64
C THR A 411 4.60 21.73 -2.54
N GLY A 412 4.11 22.00 -1.33
CA GLY A 412 2.93 22.87 -1.12
C GLY A 412 3.13 24.30 -1.64
N THR A 413 4.33 24.86 -1.45
CA THR A 413 4.69 26.19 -1.99
C THR A 413 4.58 26.20 -3.52
N LEU A 414 5.15 25.22 -4.19
CA LEU A 414 5.08 25.11 -5.65
C LEU A 414 3.65 24.82 -6.13
N SER A 415 2.89 23.97 -5.42
CA SER A 415 1.47 23.71 -5.74
C SER A 415 0.63 25.00 -5.69
N ILE A 416 0.77 25.79 -4.63
CA ILE A 416 0.06 27.07 -4.47
C ILE A 416 0.42 28.03 -5.62
N LEU A 417 1.69 28.11 -6.00
CA LEU A 417 2.16 28.91 -7.13
C LEU A 417 1.52 28.45 -8.45
N LEU A 418 1.61 27.15 -8.78
CA LEU A 418 1.11 26.62 -10.03
C LEU A 418 -0.42 26.75 -10.14
N MET A 419 -1.16 26.37 -9.10
CA MET A 419 -2.63 26.47 -9.08
C MET A 419 -3.09 27.92 -9.06
N GLY A 420 -2.41 28.79 -8.30
CA GLY A 420 -2.69 30.23 -8.27
C GLY A 420 -2.50 30.88 -9.64
N LEU A 421 -1.43 30.54 -10.36
CA LEU A 421 -1.20 31.05 -11.72
C LEU A 421 -2.30 30.62 -12.70
N LEU A 422 -2.84 29.43 -12.54
CA LEU A 422 -3.96 28.90 -13.34
C LEU A 422 -5.31 29.55 -12.98
N GLY A 423 -5.38 30.33 -11.91
CA GLY A 423 -6.61 30.97 -11.46
C GLY A 423 -7.57 30.01 -10.74
N VAL A 424 -7.07 28.93 -10.15
CA VAL A 424 -7.87 28.06 -9.28
C VAL A 424 -8.33 28.85 -8.07
N ARG A 425 -9.56 28.59 -7.59
CA ARG A 425 -10.13 29.25 -6.42
C ARG A 425 -9.25 29.05 -5.19
N GLU A 426 -9.08 30.10 -4.40
CA GLU A 426 -8.21 30.05 -3.21
C GLU A 426 -8.67 29.00 -2.19
N GLY A 427 -10.00 28.85 -1.98
CA GLY A 427 -10.53 27.77 -1.13
C GLY A 427 -10.18 26.37 -1.63
N ASP A 428 -10.14 26.16 -2.93
CA ASP A 428 -9.75 24.88 -3.53
C ASP A 428 -8.23 24.65 -3.42
N ILE A 429 -7.41 25.70 -3.56
CA ILE A 429 -5.97 25.64 -3.26
C ILE A 429 -5.73 25.27 -1.80
N ALA A 430 -6.52 25.82 -0.88
CA ALA A 430 -6.46 25.47 0.54
C ALA A 430 -6.82 23.99 0.77
N LYS A 431 -7.90 23.50 0.17
CA LYS A 431 -8.28 22.08 0.24
C LYS A 431 -7.18 21.18 -0.31
N GLU A 432 -6.62 21.53 -1.47
CA GLU A 432 -5.51 20.79 -2.08
C GLU A 432 -4.32 20.69 -1.12
N TYR A 433 -3.93 21.80 -0.51
CA TYR A 433 -2.85 21.81 0.47
C TYR A 433 -3.17 20.90 1.68
N GLU A 434 -4.39 20.95 2.18
CA GLU A 434 -4.85 20.22 3.35
C GLU A 434 -4.99 18.71 3.12
N LEU A 435 -5.18 18.26 1.89
CA LEU A 435 -5.12 16.82 1.54
C LEU A 435 -3.83 16.15 2.01
N THR A 436 -2.76 16.92 2.20
CA THR A 436 -1.52 16.46 2.82
C THR A 436 -1.71 15.82 4.19
N TYR A 437 -2.76 16.21 4.92
CA TYR A 437 -3.02 15.71 6.27
C TYR A 437 -3.60 14.30 6.32
N PHE A 438 -4.10 13.80 5.21
CA PHE A 438 -4.58 12.43 5.08
C PHE A 438 -3.46 11.46 4.72
N ALA A 439 -2.30 11.96 4.33
CA ALA A 439 -1.17 11.14 3.94
C ALA A 439 -0.31 10.69 5.13
N PRO A 440 0.28 9.50 5.10
CA PRO A 440 1.23 9.05 6.11
C PRO A 440 2.49 9.90 6.12
N VAL A 441 2.88 10.40 7.30
CA VAL A 441 4.07 11.28 7.43
C VAL A 441 5.37 10.51 7.57
N GLY A 442 5.31 9.32 8.07
CA GLY A 442 6.50 8.51 8.29
C GLY A 442 6.39 7.62 9.52
N TYR A 443 7.18 6.57 9.53
CA TYR A 443 7.31 5.69 10.67
C TYR A 443 8.37 6.24 11.62
N SER A 444 7.99 6.56 12.85
CA SER A 444 8.93 6.53 13.96
C SER A 444 8.89 5.14 14.56
N VAL A 445 9.62 4.20 13.98
CA VAL A 445 9.74 2.86 14.56
C VAL A 445 10.74 2.95 15.70
N SER A 446 10.27 3.19 16.92
CA SER A 446 11.10 2.91 18.09
C SER A 446 11.14 1.40 18.30
N SER A 447 12.29 0.88 18.67
CA SER A 447 12.51 -0.55 18.93
C SER A 447 11.68 -1.10 20.11
N SER A 448 11.02 -0.24 20.86
CA SER A 448 10.16 -0.57 21.99
C SER A 448 8.68 -0.61 21.66
N ASP A 449 8.24 -0.05 20.53
CA ASP A 449 6.83 0.04 20.18
C ASP A 449 6.41 -1.01 19.18
N LYS A 450 5.77 -2.05 19.67
CA LYS A 450 5.09 -3.05 18.85
C LYS A 450 3.87 -2.48 18.09
N LYS A 451 3.57 -1.19 18.26
CA LYS A 451 2.45 -0.44 17.64
C LYS A 451 2.90 0.97 17.31
N SER A 452 3.94 1.14 16.53
CA SER A 452 4.26 2.47 16.01
C SER A 452 3.35 2.78 14.82
N ASN A 453 2.23 3.36 15.09
CA ASN A 453 1.41 3.96 14.05
C ASN A 453 2.14 5.19 13.50
N PRO A 454 2.20 5.38 12.19
CA PRO A 454 2.66 6.65 11.62
C PRO A 454 1.82 7.79 12.19
N THR A 455 2.46 8.88 12.57
CA THR A 455 1.76 10.05 13.08
C THR A 455 1.29 10.88 11.89
N PRO A 456 -0.02 11.09 11.71
CA PRO A 456 -0.54 11.94 10.66
C PRO A 456 0.04 13.36 10.69
N ILE A 457 0.22 13.98 9.53
CA ILE A 457 0.80 15.33 9.41
C ILE A 457 0.00 16.37 10.19
N PHE A 458 -1.33 16.26 10.24
CA PHE A 458 -2.19 17.21 10.95
C PHE A 458 -1.92 17.27 12.46
N LYS A 459 -1.30 16.27 13.05
CA LYS A 459 -0.81 16.31 14.44
C LYS A 459 0.48 17.12 14.57
N ASN A 460 1.05 17.63 13.48
CA ASN A 460 2.22 18.48 13.49
C ASN A 460 1.82 19.95 13.71
N THR A 461 2.48 20.61 14.66
CA THR A 461 2.21 22.00 15.05
C THR A 461 2.52 23.05 13.98
N ARG A 462 3.16 22.67 12.86
CA ARG A 462 3.54 23.60 11.78
C ARG A 462 2.73 23.40 10.51
N LYS A 463 1.55 22.89 10.61
CA LYS A 463 0.74 22.43 9.48
C LYS A 463 0.30 23.54 8.49
N GLU A 464 -0.04 24.72 8.99
CA GLU A 464 -0.63 25.82 8.22
C GLU A 464 0.39 26.89 7.78
N TRP A 465 1.61 26.87 8.31
CA TRP A 465 2.58 27.97 8.14
C TRP A 465 2.95 28.28 6.69
N VAL A 466 3.03 27.25 5.82
CA VAL A 466 3.40 27.45 4.41
C VAL A 466 2.32 28.25 3.70
N TYR A 467 1.06 27.87 3.88
CA TYR A 467 -0.06 28.57 3.25
C TYR A 467 -0.19 30.01 3.78
N SER A 468 -0.17 30.19 5.09
CA SER A 468 -0.28 31.52 5.71
C SER A 468 0.92 32.44 5.45
N ASP A 469 2.02 31.91 4.93
CA ASP A 469 3.21 32.66 4.54
C ASP A 469 3.22 33.02 3.04
N VAL A 470 2.76 32.10 2.19
CA VAL A 470 2.80 32.21 0.74
C VAL A 470 1.63 33.04 0.19
N VAL A 471 0.41 32.76 0.64
CA VAL A 471 -0.80 33.40 0.09
C VAL A 471 -0.82 34.92 0.32
N PRO A 472 -0.51 35.44 1.52
CA PRO A 472 -0.43 36.90 1.71
C PRO A 472 0.62 37.56 0.84
N TYR A 473 1.74 36.89 0.60
CA TYR A 473 2.80 37.42 -0.24
C TYR A 473 2.36 37.63 -1.68
N PHE A 474 1.59 36.71 -2.24
CA PHE A 474 1.02 36.88 -3.57
C PHE A 474 -0.06 37.97 -3.60
N TRP A 475 -0.89 38.08 -2.57
CA TRP A 475 -1.84 39.14 -2.46
C TRP A 475 -1.19 40.54 -2.30
N GLU A 476 -0.07 40.61 -1.59
CA GLU A 476 0.74 41.86 -1.50
C GLU A 476 1.22 42.27 -2.90
N LEU A 477 1.68 41.33 -3.72
CA LEU A 477 2.10 41.60 -5.08
C LEU A 477 0.94 41.93 -6.01
N ALA A 478 -0.23 41.35 -5.82
CA ALA A 478 -1.43 41.62 -6.61
C ALA A 478 -1.91 43.09 -6.42
N GLY A 479 -1.76 43.65 -5.21
CA GLY A 479 -2.32 44.95 -4.91
C GLY A 479 -3.85 44.93 -4.96
N ASP A 480 -4.43 45.65 -5.93
CA ASP A 480 -5.87 45.64 -6.18
C ASP A 480 -6.32 44.59 -7.20
N GLY A 481 -5.38 43.83 -7.73
CA GLY A 481 -5.65 42.75 -8.68
C GLY A 481 -6.11 41.43 -8.03
N THR A 482 -6.14 40.40 -8.83
CA THR A 482 -6.50 39.03 -8.45
C THR A 482 -5.31 38.26 -7.87
N PHE A 483 -5.59 37.15 -7.18
CA PHE A 483 -4.55 36.26 -6.70
C PHE A 483 -3.64 35.75 -7.83
N ALA A 484 -4.25 35.38 -9.00
CA ALA A 484 -3.51 34.93 -10.17
C ALA A 484 -2.57 36.00 -10.73
N GLU A 485 -3.01 37.27 -10.76
CA GLU A 485 -2.14 38.39 -11.16
C GLU A 485 -0.98 38.61 -10.20
N GLY A 486 -1.20 38.39 -8.90
CA GLY A 486 -0.12 38.43 -7.90
C GLY A 486 0.94 37.36 -8.14
N VAL A 487 0.51 36.11 -8.45
CA VAL A 487 1.41 35.01 -8.79
C VAL A 487 2.14 35.28 -10.10
N GLU A 488 1.46 35.77 -11.14
CA GLU A 488 2.08 36.13 -12.42
C GLU A 488 3.13 37.23 -12.23
N LYS A 489 2.78 38.28 -11.46
CA LYS A 489 3.71 39.37 -11.15
C LYS A 489 4.95 38.86 -10.39
N TYR A 490 4.78 37.89 -9.47
CA TYR A 490 5.91 37.22 -8.84
C TYR A 490 6.81 36.56 -9.86
N LEU A 491 6.25 35.73 -10.73
CA LEU A 491 7.01 35.00 -11.76
C LEU A 491 7.77 35.94 -12.69
N LEU A 492 7.15 37.02 -13.15
CA LEU A 492 7.76 38.00 -14.04
C LEU A 492 8.80 38.86 -13.37
N THR A 493 8.51 39.39 -12.17
CA THR A 493 9.31 40.47 -11.57
C THR A 493 10.33 39.97 -10.55
N VAL A 494 10.03 38.89 -9.82
CA VAL A 494 10.91 38.33 -8.78
C VAL A 494 11.69 37.12 -9.31
N ALA A 495 10.98 36.10 -9.78
CA ALA A 495 11.58 34.88 -10.33
C ALA A 495 12.22 35.08 -11.73
N LYS A 496 11.78 36.12 -12.49
CA LYS A 496 12.28 36.43 -13.83
C LYS A 496 11.98 35.31 -14.84
N VAL A 497 10.82 34.70 -14.75
CA VAL A 497 10.26 33.79 -15.75
C VAL A 497 9.80 34.60 -16.96
N SER A 498 9.88 34.04 -18.15
CA SER A 498 9.38 34.70 -19.37
C SER A 498 7.86 34.67 -19.44
N GLN A 499 7.25 35.69 -20.09
CA GLN A 499 5.80 35.67 -20.34
C GLN A 499 5.41 34.47 -21.19
N GLN A 500 6.24 34.07 -22.15
CA GLN A 500 5.99 32.92 -23.01
C GLN A 500 5.86 31.62 -22.22
N ASP A 501 6.70 31.41 -21.20
CA ASP A 501 6.62 30.19 -20.35
C ASP A 501 5.34 30.19 -19.49
N ILE A 502 4.91 31.35 -19.04
CA ILE A 502 3.65 31.50 -18.30
C ILE A 502 2.46 31.19 -19.20
N ASP A 503 2.44 31.74 -20.40
CA ASP A 503 1.36 31.53 -21.38
C ASP A 503 1.31 30.07 -21.85
N ASP A 504 2.46 29.48 -22.11
CA ASP A 504 2.56 28.05 -22.47
C ASP A 504 2.08 27.15 -21.32
N PHE A 505 2.44 27.46 -20.09
CA PHE A 505 1.97 26.69 -18.94
C PHE A 505 0.43 26.70 -18.85
N ARG A 506 -0.19 27.87 -18.97
CA ARG A 506 -1.66 28.01 -18.98
C ARG A 506 -2.29 27.22 -20.12
N ASN A 507 -1.74 27.32 -21.32
CA ASN A 507 -2.26 26.62 -22.51
C ASN A 507 -2.12 25.10 -22.40
N LEU A 508 -1.04 24.60 -21.79
CA LEU A 508 -0.80 23.18 -21.60
C LEU A 508 -1.70 22.60 -20.51
N MET A 509 -1.98 23.37 -19.45
CA MET A 509 -2.65 22.89 -18.25
C MET A 509 -4.18 23.07 -18.24
N LEU A 510 -4.73 23.96 -19.05
CA LEU A 510 -6.15 24.31 -19.00
C LEU A 510 -6.93 23.78 -20.22
N GLU A 511 -8.19 23.39 -19.96
CA GLU A 511 -9.20 23.00 -20.95
C GLU A 511 -10.53 23.69 -20.68
#